data_5f8a8f13184d3643edab64e262065abf
#
_entry.id   5f8a8f13184d3643edab64e262065abf
#
_cell.length_a   1.000
_cell.length_b   1.000
_cell.length_c   1.000
_cell.angle_alpha   90.00
_cell.angle_beta   90.00
_cell.angle_gamma   90.00
#
_symmetry.space_group_name_H-M   'P 1'
#
loop_
_entity.id
_entity.type
_entity.pdbx_description
1 polymer ?
#
loop_
_entity_poly.entity_id
_entity_poly.type
_entity_poly.pdbx_seq_one_letter_code
_entity_poly.pdbx_strand_id
1 'polypeptide(L)'
;MKVALENATDVKDRAVGILMKHLRVAPQSRSSADVLVQILIYEKSFDEAWQVLESHEVGGYVRMRLAEIAQKSHPAHAWNIFARHVEATVSRGGRNNYEEACRYIARIGQLRAELGEQDAHAAWVDDLAIRHKAKRTVLELLRKQRPA
;
A
#
# COMPACT_ATOMS: atom_id res chain seq x y z
N MET A 1 -32.62 -0.85 17.64
CA MET A 1 -31.43 -0.35 16.90
C MET A 1 -30.14 -0.43 17.70
N LYS A 2 -30.10 0.05 18.93
CA LYS A 2 -28.90 -0.05 19.79
C LYS A 2 -28.42 -1.49 20.01
N VAL A 3 -29.34 -2.43 20.24
CA VAL A 3 -29.00 -3.83 20.51
C VAL A 3 -28.33 -4.50 19.31
N ALA A 4 -28.79 -4.21 18.10
CA ALA A 4 -28.20 -4.77 16.87
C ALA A 4 -26.79 -4.23 16.61
N LEU A 5 -26.54 -2.93 16.87
CA LEU A 5 -25.24 -2.31 16.72
C LEU A 5 -24.24 -2.83 17.78
N GLU A 6 -24.69 -2.98 19.01
CA GLU A 6 -23.90 -3.54 20.11
C GLU A 6 -23.50 -4.99 19.80
N ASN A 7 -24.44 -5.80 19.28
CA ASN A 7 -24.17 -7.18 18.89
C ASN A 7 -23.18 -7.27 17.72
N ALA A 8 -23.30 -6.38 16.71
CA ALA A 8 -22.40 -6.34 15.58
C ALA A 8 -20.96 -5.96 16.02
N THR A 9 -20.82 -4.98 16.92
CA THR A 9 -19.54 -4.58 17.49
C THR A 9 -18.92 -5.70 18.31
N ASP A 10 -19.74 -6.40 19.13
CA ASP A 10 -19.28 -7.50 19.96
C ASP A 10 -18.79 -8.69 19.11
N VAL A 11 -19.50 -9.05 18.04
CA VAL A 11 -19.07 -10.09 17.10
C VAL A 11 -17.77 -9.72 16.41
N LYS A 12 -17.63 -8.47 15.98
CA LYS A 12 -16.39 -7.95 15.40
C LYS A 12 -15.22 -8.03 16.38
N ASP A 13 -15.42 -7.54 17.60
CA ASP A 13 -14.38 -7.55 18.62
C ASP A 13 -13.92 -8.96 18.95
N ARG A 14 -14.84 -9.91 18.99
CA ARG A 14 -14.50 -11.33 19.17
C ARG A 14 -13.69 -11.86 17.99
N ALA A 15 -14.08 -11.55 16.75
CA ALA A 15 -13.36 -11.97 15.56
C ALA A 15 -11.95 -11.42 15.53
N VAL A 16 -11.78 -10.13 15.83
CA VAL A 16 -10.45 -9.48 15.94
C VAL A 16 -9.63 -10.14 17.04
N GLY A 17 -10.24 -10.39 18.20
CA GLY A 17 -9.57 -11.04 19.34
C GLY A 17 -9.08 -12.44 18.98
N ILE A 18 -9.90 -13.23 18.29
CA ILE A 18 -9.53 -14.57 17.83
C ILE A 18 -8.36 -14.52 16.86
N LEU A 19 -8.41 -13.60 15.88
CA LEU A 19 -7.35 -13.46 14.89
C LEU A 19 -6.04 -12.98 15.52
N MET A 20 -6.10 -12.02 16.44
CA MET A 20 -4.93 -11.56 17.18
C MET A 20 -4.31 -12.68 18.01
N LYS A 21 -5.14 -13.48 18.67
CA LYS A 21 -4.69 -14.64 19.44
C LYS A 21 -4.04 -15.68 18.54
N HIS A 22 -4.64 -15.95 17.39
CA HIS A 22 -4.07 -16.87 16.40
C HIS A 22 -2.70 -16.39 15.91
N LEU A 23 -2.55 -15.09 15.63
CA LEU A 23 -1.29 -14.50 15.20
C LEU A 23 -0.19 -14.56 16.27
N ARG A 24 -0.54 -14.52 17.55
CA ARG A 24 0.43 -14.71 18.64
C ARG A 24 0.98 -16.13 18.67
N VAL A 25 0.13 -17.13 18.35
CA VAL A 25 0.53 -18.54 18.32
C VAL A 25 1.24 -18.88 17.01
N ALA A 26 0.76 -18.32 15.90
CA ALA A 26 1.31 -18.54 14.56
C ALA A 26 1.57 -17.18 13.87
N PRO A 27 2.65 -16.46 14.25
CA PRO A 27 2.90 -15.11 13.75
C PRO A 27 3.10 -15.04 12.24
N GLN A 28 3.38 -16.15 11.59
CA GLN A 28 3.59 -16.21 10.13
C GLN A 28 2.32 -16.61 9.37
N SER A 29 1.16 -16.65 10.03
CA SER A 29 -0.10 -16.96 9.36
C SER A 29 -0.58 -15.79 8.51
N ARG A 30 -0.22 -15.81 7.24
CA ARG A 30 -0.60 -14.80 6.26
C ARG A 30 -2.12 -14.67 6.13
N SER A 31 -2.85 -15.79 6.09
CA SER A 31 -4.30 -15.79 5.96
C SER A 31 -5.00 -15.05 7.09
N SER A 32 -4.56 -15.28 8.33
CA SER A 32 -5.14 -14.60 9.50
C SER A 32 -4.83 -13.11 9.50
N ALA A 33 -3.61 -12.73 9.12
CA ALA A 33 -3.22 -11.34 9.00
C ALA A 33 -4.03 -10.62 7.91
N ASP A 34 -4.22 -11.24 6.75
CA ASP A 34 -5.00 -10.69 5.65
C ASP A 34 -6.46 -10.43 6.09
N VAL A 35 -7.09 -11.39 6.73
CA VAL A 35 -8.47 -11.25 7.21
C VAL A 35 -8.57 -10.15 8.26
N LEU A 36 -7.62 -10.11 9.19
CA LEU A 36 -7.59 -9.07 10.22
C LEU A 36 -7.48 -7.67 9.61
N VAL A 37 -6.58 -7.49 8.65
CA VAL A 37 -6.42 -6.19 7.98
C VAL A 37 -7.70 -5.80 7.25
N GLN A 38 -8.36 -6.74 6.57
CA GLN A 38 -9.61 -6.44 5.87
C GLN A 38 -10.73 -6.02 6.83
N ILE A 39 -10.83 -6.65 7.99
CA ILE A 39 -11.78 -6.23 9.03
C ILE A 39 -11.46 -4.81 9.50
N LEU A 40 -10.19 -4.52 9.76
CA LEU A 40 -9.76 -3.21 10.23
C LEU A 40 -9.99 -2.12 9.17
N ILE A 41 -9.81 -2.43 7.88
CA ILE A 41 -10.16 -1.53 6.77
C ILE A 41 -11.65 -1.23 6.77
N TYR A 42 -12.49 -2.24 6.89
CA TYR A 42 -13.95 -2.09 6.92
C TYR A 42 -14.39 -1.17 8.06
N GLU A 43 -13.75 -1.29 9.21
CA GLU A 43 -14.03 -0.48 10.39
C GLU A 43 -13.32 0.89 10.38
N LYS A 44 -12.54 1.17 9.36
CA LYS A 44 -11.74 2.39 9.22
C LYS A 44 -10.72 2.57 10.35
N SER A 45 -10.29 1.46 10.95
CA SER A 45 -9.24 1.44 11.99
C SER A 45 -7.86 1.34 11.32
N PHE A 46 -7.48 2.38 10.61
CA PHE A 46 -6.29 2.37 9.74
C PHE A 46 -4.98 2.29 10.53
N ASP A 47 -4.89 2.95 11.66
CA ASP A 47 -3.69 2.89 12.51
C ASP A 47 -3.39 1.46 12.94
N GLU A 48 -4.42 0.74 13.37
CA GLU A 48 -4.29 -0.67 13.77
C GLU A 48 -3.95 -1.55 12.56
N ALA A 49 -4.54 -1.27 11.39
CA ALA A 49 -4.24 -2.00 10.17
C ALA A 49 -2.77 -1.84 9.77
N TRP A 50 -2.22 -0.63 9.84
CA TRP A 50 -0.81 -0.39 9.57
C TRP A 50 0.11 -1.12 10.54
N GLN A 51 -0.27 -1.18 11.82
CA GLN A 51 0.49 -1.94 12.82
C GLN A 51 0.56 -3.42 12.47
N VAL A 52 -0.53 -4.00 11.96
CA VAL A 52 -0.53 -5.40 11.51
C VAL A 52 0.42 -5.58 10.34
N LEU A 53 0.45 -4.67 9.37
CA LEU A 53 1.38 -4.73 8.24
C LEU A 53 2.85 -4.67 8.69
N GLU A 54 3.15 -3.90 9.73
CA GLU A 54 4.51 -3.79 10.26
C GLU A 54 4.95 -5.04 11.01
N SER A 55 4.03 -5.72 11.67
CA SER A 55 4.31 -6.82 12.57
C SER A 55 4.14 -8.21 11.94
N HIS A 56 3.38 -8.31 10.85
CA HIS A 56 3.01 -9.58 10.23
C HIS A 56 3.13 -9.52 8.71
N GLU A 57 3.33 -10.67 8.10
CA GLU A 57 3.33 -10.76 6.66
C GLU A 57 1.88 -10.72 6.14
N VAL A 58 1.61 -9.76 5.26
CA VAL A 58 0.29 -9.53 4.65
C VAL A 58 0.43 -9.63 3.14
N GLY A 59 -0.57 -10.22 2.48
CA GLY A 59 -0.58 -10.37 1.04
C GLY A 59 -0.56 -9.06 0.28
N GLY A 60 0.02 -9.06 -0.92
CA GLY A 60 0.18 -7.86 -1.74
C GLY A 60 -1.14 -7.17 -2.08
N TYR A 61 -2.19 -7.94 -2.37
CA TYR A 61 -3.51 -7.40 -2.67
C TYR A 61 -4.07 -6.59 -1.49
N VAL A 62 -3.96 -7.13 -0.27
CA VAL A 62 -4.47 -6.48 0.93
C VAL A 62 -3.66 -5.23 1.26
N ARG A 63 -2.33 -5.27 1.09
CA ARG A 63 -1.46 -4.10 1.25
C ARG A 63 -1.87 -2.97 0.32
N MET A 64 -2.07 -3.28 -0.96
CA MET A 64 -2.48 -2.29 -1.96
C MET A 64 -3.85 -1.71 -1.65
N ARG A 65 -4.78 -2.56 -1.21
CA ARG A 65 -6.12 -2.12 -0.82
C ARG A 65 -6.09 -1.14 0.35
N LEU A 66 -5.29 -1.45 1.38
CA LEU A 66 -5.13 -0.53 2.51
C LEU A 66 -4.52 0.79 2.06
N ALA A 67 -3.48 0.75 1.24
CA ALA A 67 -2.83 1.96 0.74
C ALA A 67 -3.81 2.84 -0.05
N GLU A 68 -4.61 2.25 -0.93
CA GLU A 68 -5.59 2.99 -1.73
C GLU A 68 -6.69 3.63 -0.89
N ILE A 69 -7.19 2.91 0.10
CA ILE A 69 -8.29 3.40 0.95
C ILE A 69 -7.79 4.43 1.96
N ALA A 70 -6.60 4.22 2.53
CA ALA A 70 -6.07 5.03 3.62
C ALA A 70 -5.06 6.10 3.17
N GLN A 71 -4.88 6.33 1.87
CA GLN A 71 -3.85 7.25 1.38
C GLN A 71 -4.03 8.70 1.84
N LYS A 72 -5.24 9.14 2.07
CA LYS A 72 -5.50 10.53 2.53
C LYS A 72 -5.11 10.73 3.98
N SER A 73 -5.37 9.74 4.82
CA SER A 73 -5.06 9.82 6.26
C SER A 73 -3.63 9.39 6.58
N HIS A 74 -3.05 8.52 5.74
CA HIS A 74 -1.72 7.94 5.96
C HIS A 74 -0.87 8.01 4.67
N PRO A 75 -0.60 9.22 4.16
CA PRO A 75 0.08 9.35 2.86
C PRO A 75 1.50 8.78 2.84
N ALA A 76 2.24 8.89 3.94
CA ALA A 76 3.60 8.35 4.01
C ALA A 76 3.61 6.83 3.92
N HIS A 77 2.72 6.16 4.63
CA HIS A 77 2.58 4.70 4.55
C HIS A 77 2.12 4.25 3.17
N ALA A 78 1.15 4.98 2.61
CA ALA A 78 0.56 4.64 1.32
C ALA A 78 1.59 4.74 0.18
N TRP A 79 2.34 5.84 0.11
CA TRP A 79 3.29 5.99 -0.98
C TRP A 79 4.43 4.95 -0.90
N ASN A 80 4.81 4.52 0.28
CA ASN A 80 5.80 3.44 0.44
C ASN A 80 5.33 2.13 -0.18
N ILE A 81 4.07 1.76 0.03
CA ILE A 81 3.48 0.56 -0.56
C ILE A 81 3.40 0.70 -2.08
N PHE A 82 2.96 1.85 -2.57
CA PHE A 82 2.89 2.11 -4.01
C PHE A 82 4.28 2.06 -4.65
N ALA A 83 5.32 2.57 -3.99
CA ALA A 83 6.69 2.52 -4.50
C ALA A 83 7.19 1.08 -4.66
N ARG A 84 6.91 0.21 -3.70
CA ARG A 84 7.23 -1.22 -3.80
C ARG A 84 6.50 -1.88 -4.96
N HIS A 85 5.24 -1.52 -5.15
CA HIS A 85 4.44 -2.02 -6.28
C HIS A 85 5.03 -1.56 -7.62
N VAL A 86 5.47 -0.30 -7.73
CA VAL A 86 6.14 0.22 -8.92
C VAL A 86 7.38 -0.60 -9.24
N GLU A 87 8.25 -0.84 -8.25
CA GLU A 87 9.48 -1.63 -8.45
C GLU A 87 9.17 -3.04 -8.95
N ALA A 88 8.21 -3.72 -8.34
CA ALA A 88 7.81 -5.06 -8.75
C ALA A 88 7.22 -5.07 -10.16
N THR A 89 6.39 -4.07 -10.48
CA THR A 89 5.70 -3.96 -11.76
C THR A 89 6.69 -3.69 -12.89
N VAL A 90 7.64 -2.77 -12.68
CA VAL A 90 8.71 -2.48 -13.65
C VAL A 90 9.60 -3.70 -13.87
N SER A 91 9.91 -4.44 -12.81
CA SER A 91 10.75 -5.64 -12.89
C SER A 91 10.10 -6.75 -13.73
N ARG A 92 8.77 -6.86 -13.71
CA ARG A 92 8.06 -7.83 -14.56
C ARG A 92 8.18 -7.50 -16.04
N GLY A 93 8.30 -6.23 -16.38
CA GLY A 93 8.44 -5.77 -17.75
C GLY A 93 7.14 -5.80 -18.57
N GLY A 94 7.20 -5.25 -19.78
CA GLY A 94 6.07 -5.14 -20.68
C GLY A 94 5.38 -3.79 -20.61
N ARG A 95 4.83 -3.35 -21.74
CA ARG A 95 4.26 -2.01 -21.87
C ARG A 95 3.14 -1.73 -20.86
N ASN A 96 2.23 -2.70 -20.69
CA ASN A 96 1.10 -2.53 -19.76
C ASN A 96 1.58 -2.35 -18.32
N ASN A 97 2.60 -3.09 -17.89
CA ASN A 97 3.19 -2.96 -16.57
C ASN A 97 3.88 -1.60 -16.41
N TYR A 98 4.56 -1.12 -17.44
CA TYR A 98 5.22 0.20 -17.40
C TYR A 98 4.21 1.33 -17.30
N GLU A 99 3.09 1.23 -18.03
CA GLU A 99 2.01 2.22 -17.96
C GLU A 99 1.36 2.22 -16.57
N GLU A 100 1.11 1.04 -15.99
CA GLU A 100 0.61 0.92 -14.62
C GLU A 100 1.57 1.55 -13.62
N ALA A 101 2.86 1.25 -13.74
CA ALA A 101 3.89 1.83 -12.88
C ALA A 101 3.86 3.36 -12.94
N CYS A 102 3.74 3.94 -14.14
CA CYS A 102 3.69 5.39 -14.31
C CYS A 102 2.47 6.02 -13.65
N ARG A 103 1.32 5.35 -13.67
CA ARG A 103 0.12 5.83 -12.96
C ARG A 103 0.36 5.91 -11.46
N TYR A 104 1.01 4.91 -10.88
CA TYR A 104 1.35 4.92 -9.46
C TYR A 104 2.45 5.93 -9.12
N ILE A 105 3.44 6.13 -10.00
CA ILE A 105 4.48 7.15 -9.83
C ILE A 105 3.83 8.55 -9.73
N ALA A 106 2.86 8.84 -10.58
CA ALA A 106 2.13 10.11 -10.54
C ALA A 106 1.38 10.28 -9.21
N ARG A 107 0.72 9.22 -8.74
CA ARG A 107 0.01 9.24 -7.45
C ARG A 107 0.95 9.41 -6.28
N ILE A 108 2.09 8.71 -6.29
CA ILE A 108 3.15 8.87 -5.28
C ILE A 108 3.63 10.33 -5.25
N GLY A 109 3.82 10.93 -6.43
CA GLY A 109 4.21 12.34 -6.53
C GLY A 109 3.22 13.28 -5.87
N GLN A 110 1.92 13.05 -6.05
CA GLN A 110 0.86 13.82 -5.40
C GLN A 110 0.91 13.69 -3.87
N LEU A 111 1.03 12.46 -3.38
CA LEU A 111 1.09 12.20 -1.94
C LEU A 111 2.34 12.81 -1.31
N ARG A 112 3.48 12.69 -1.96
CA ARG A 112 4.75 13.26 -1.46
C ARG A 112 4.76 14.77 -1.55
N ALA A 113 4.09 15.37 -2.54
CA ALA A 113 3.94 16.82 -2.62
C ALA A 113 3.16 17.36 -1.41
N GLU A 114 2.10 16.66 -0.98
CA GLU A 114 1.34 17.02 0.22
C GLU A 114 2.21 16.96 1.49
N LEU A 115 3.25 16.12 1.48
CA LEU A 115 4.19 15.96 2.58
C LEU A 115 5.41 16.91 2.46
N GLY A 116 5.46 17.74 1.42
CA GLY A 116 6.60 18.63 1.17
C GLY A 116 7.85 17.91 0.66
N GLU A 117 7.69 16.75 0.04
CA GLU A 117 8.78 15.87 -0.38
C GLU A 117 8.97 15.86 -1.91
N GLN A 118 8.69 16.96 -2.60
CA GLN A 118 8.78 17.03 -4.06
C GLN A 118 10.18 16.71 -4.58
N ASP A 119 11.21 17.25 -3.94
CA ASP A 119 12.59 17.04 -4.35
C ASP A 119 13.02 15.58 -4.17
N ALA A 120 12.62 14.98 -3.07
CA ALA A 120 12.89 13.56 -2.81
C ALA A 120 12.19 12.67 -3.82
N HIS A 121 10.95 13.02 -4.22
CA HIS A 121 10.23 12.29 -5.25
C HIS A 121 10.93 12.37 -6.60
N ALA A 122 11.37 13.58 -7.02
CA ALA A 122 12.11 13.76 -8.27
C ALA A 122 13.39 12.93 -8.27
N ALA A 123 14.12 12.91 -7.17
CA ALA A 123 15.34 12.11 -7.03
C ALA A 123 15.07 10.62 -7.15
N TRP A 124 13.94 10.15 -6.57
CA TRP A 124 13.54 8.75 -6.68
C TRP A 124 13.19 8.37 -8.12
N VAL A 125 12.47 9.23 -8.85
CA VAL A 125 12.13 9.00 -10.27
C VAL A 125 13.42 8.94 -11.12
N ASP A 126 14.36 9.84 -10.89
CA ASP A 126 15.65 9.84 -11.60
C ASP A 126 16.45 8.56 -11.31
N ASP A 127 16.49 8.12 -10.06
CA ASP A 127 17.15 6.89 -9.66
C ASP A 127 16.49 5.66 -10.33
N LEU A 128 15.17 5.64 -10.38
CA LEU A 128 14.41 4.58 -11.04
C LEU A 128 14.76 4.50 -12.54
N ALA A 129 14.86 5.65 -13.20
CA ALA A 129 15.26 5.75 -14.60
C ALA A 129 16.70 5.21 -14.83
N ILE A 130 17.61 5.52 -13.93
CA ILE A 130 19.00 5.04 -14.00
C ILE A 130 19.06 3.52 -13.83
N ARG A 131 18.36 2.98 -12.85
CA ARG A 131 18.34 1.53 -12.56
C ARG A 131 17.71 0.72 -13.68
N HIS A 132 16.80 1.30 -14.45
CA HIS A 132 16.10 0.63 -15.54
C HIS A 132 16.45 1.20 -16.92
N LYS A 133 17.60 1.81 -17.08
CA LYS A 133 18.03 2.48 -18.31
C LYS A 133 18.05 1.58 -19.55
N ALA A 134 18.20 0.27 -19.38
CA ALA A 134 18.17 -0.68 -20.48
C ALA A 134 16.75 -0.92 -21.02
N LYS A 135 15.72 -0.46 -20.33
CA LYS A 135 14.32 -0.63 -20.72
C LYS A 135 13.81 0.65 -21.37
N ARG A 136 13.98 0.75 -22.69
CA ARG A 136 13.66 1.95 -23.48
C ARG A 136 12.24 2.48 -23.23
N THR A 137 11.25 1.62 -23.21
CA THR A 137 9.84 2.00 -22.98
C THR A 137 9.65 2.64 -21.62
N VAL A 138 10.28 2.09 -20.58
CA VAL A 138 10.24 2.67 -19.23
C VAL A 138 10.80 4.08 -19.22
N LEU A 139 11.97 4.29 -19.88
CA LEU A 139 12.59 5.60 -19.93
C LEU A 139 11.72 6.64 -20.61
N GLU A 140 11.07 6.26 -21.73
CA GLU A 140 10.16 7.15 -22.43
C GLU A 140 8.97 7.56 -21.56
N LEU A 141 8.37 6.61 -20.87
CA LEU A 141 7.24 6.87 -19.99
C LEU A 141 7.63 7.70 -18.76
N LEU A 142 8.80 7.44 -18.19
CA LEU A 142 9.32 8.20 -17.04
C LEU A 142 9.63 9.65 -17.41
N ARG A 143 10.15 9.90 -18.62
CA ARG A 143 10.38 11.26 -19.11
C ARG A 143 9.08 12.08 -19.15
N LYS A 144 7.97 11.46 -19.50
CA LYS A 144 6.64 12.10 -19.50
C LYS A 144 6.15 12.44 -18.10
N GLN A 145 6.61 11.72 -17.07
CA GLN A 145 6.23 11.95 -15.68
C GLN A 145 7.04 13.06 -15.01
N ARG A 146 8.15 13.47 -15.62
CA ARG A 146 9.01 14.50 -15.06
C ARG A 146 8.40 15.88 -15.31
N PRO A 147 8.18 16.69 -14.24
CA PRO A 147 7.71 18.06 -14.45
C PRO A 147 8.75 18.86 -15.23
N ALA A 148 8.28 19.62 -16.18
CA ALA A 148 9.14 20.44 -17.05
C ALA A 148 9.89 21.52 -16.26
#